data_c6508578b876750f6a97eb6313e161cb
#
_entry.id   c6508578b876750f6a97eb6313e161cb
#
_cell.length_a   1.000
_cell.length_b   1.000
_cell.length_c   1.000
_cell.angle_alpha   90.00
_cell.angle_beta   90.00
_cell.angle_gamma   90.00
#
_symmetry.space_group_name_H-M   'P 1'
#
loop_
_entity.id
_entity.type
_entity.pdbx_description
1 polymer ?
#
loop_
_entity_poly.entity_id
_entity_poly.type
_entity_poly.pdbx_seq_one_letter_code
_entity_poly.pdbx_strand_id
1 'polypeptide(L)'
;MRRILFGTIVGLFFSIAGFANTQDLILPIAVNGYTTPPIHYQTIIRIVNMSASTVEVTLEAYQNDGTPIRILELFPITRPGTKTVFQIDSGGSVEAFTAEDTPSLNGWVRLTFDSSATIQASAEVALINAPVGPHPICMRPSTEIFTSVQLPALSAARKWSAFAVNRTNRKSAYAIVNPSTSQTATIFLSLLDSGGHFVASGSVQIPPQGRLSRFLHEFLPDAPSDFMGSLRITSAIPIAFGGVNILYPEGKFTGINVASSAAVVCIQVVAPARNPLTNECRVFPTPCDVPDGWIPTASCL
;
A
#
# COMPACT_ATOMS: atom_id res chain seq x y z
N MET A 1 -72.86 -15.99 26.29
CA MET A 1 -72.01 -15.06 25.49
C MET A 1 -70.60 -15.08 26.03
N ARG A 2 -69.64 -15.78 25.38
CA ARG A 2 -68.23 -15.80 25.74
C ARG A 2 -67.51 -14.94 24.72
N ARG A 3 -66.86 -13.83 25.17
CA ARG A 3 -66.01 -12.98 24.36
C ARG A 3 -64.58 -13.57 24.35
N ILE A 4 -64.08 -13.91 23.18
CA ILE A 4 -62.70 -14.31 22.93
C ILE A 4 -61.91 -13.04 22.60
N LEU A 5 -60.96 -12.70 23.49
CA LEU A 5 -59.96 -11.63 23.22
C LEU A 5 -58.85 -12.22 22.33
N PHE A 6 -58.70 -11.69 21.12
CA PHE A 6 -57.52 -11.92 20.28
C PHE A 6 -56.43 -10.94 20.73
N GLY A 7 -55.38 -11.47 21.36
CA GLY A 7 -54.17 -10.71 21.62
C GLY A 7 -53.29 -10.67 20.37
N THR A 8 -53.08 -9.48 19.81
CA THR A 8 -52.13 -9.24 18.70
C THR A 8 -50.72 -9.21 19.25
N ILE A 9 -49.91 -10.24 18.94
CA ILE A 9 -48.47 -10.24 19.24
C ILE A 9 -47.77 -9.43 18.13
N VAL A 10 -47.34 -8.21 18.48
CA VAL A 10 -46.46 -7.40 17.64
C VAL A 10 -45.03 -7.93 17.82
N GLY A 11 -44.58 -8.73 16.87
CA GLY A 11 -43.18 -9.17 16.79
C GLY A 11 -42.31 -8.00 16.41
N LEU A 12 -41.51 -7.48 17.34
CA LEU A 12 -40.39 -6.57 17.04
C LEU A 12 -39.29 -7.36 16.34
N PHE A 13 -39.19 -7.23 15.03
CA PHE A 13 -38.01 -7.66 14.29
C PHE A 13 -36.89 -6.66 14.58
N PHE A 14 -35.98 -6.99 15.46
CA PHE A 14 -34.70 -6.34 15.56
C PHE A 14 -33.88 -6.77 14.32
N SER A 15 -33.82 -5.92 13.30
CA SER A 15 -32.81 -6.04 12.27
C SER A 15 -31.45 -5.77 12.94
N ILE A 16 -30.73 -6.83 13.24
CA ILE A 16 -29.29 -6.72 13.55
C ILE A 16 -28.65 -6.26 12.25
N ALA A 17 -28.34 -4.97 12.14
CA ALA A 17 -27.46 -4.47 11.11
C ALA A 17 -26.13 -5.18 11.34
N GLY A 18 -25.87 -6.26 10.62
CA GLY A 18 -24.57 -6.90 10.58
C GLY A 18 -23.57 -5.84 10.12
N PHE A 19 -22.56 -5.57 10.94
CA PHE A 19 -21.44 -4.76 10.51
C PHE A 19 -20.83 -5.50 9.31
N ALA A 20 -20.95 -4.93 8.13
CA ALA A 20 -20.30 -5.46 6.95
C ALA A 20 -18.79 -5.47 7.25
N ASN A 21 -18.19 -6.66 7.28
CA ASN A 21 -16.75 -6.79 7.40
C ASN A 21 -16.16 -6.25 6.10
N THR A 22 -15.40 -5.17 6.19
CA THR A 22 -14.73 -4.58 5.03
C THR A 22 -13.28 -5.01 4.97
N GLN A 23 -12.77 -5.08 3.76
CA GLN A 23 -11.36 -5.32 3.45
C GLN A 23 -10.81 -4.12 2.68
N ASP A 24 -9.55 -3.77 2.97
CA ASP A 24 -8.82 -2.72 2.25
C ASP A 24 -7.72 -3.32 1.37
N LEU A 25 -7.63 -2.80 0.15
CA LEU A 25 -6.45 -2.91 -0.71
C LEU A 25 -5.81 -1.53 -0.86
N ILE A 26 -4.49 -1.48 -0.74
CA ILE A 26 -3.72 -0.23 -0.79
C ILE A 26 -2.82 -0.25 -2.02
N LEU A 27 -2.89 0.82 -2.79
CA LEU A 27 -1.92 1.17 -3.82
C LEU A 27 -0.96 2.20 -3.23
N PRO A 28 0.28 1.81 -2.90
CA PRO A 28 1.18 2.67 -2.13
C PRO A 28 1.78 3.82 -2.95
N ILE A 29 1.60 3.80 -4.27
CA ILE A 29 2.09 4.84 -5.18
C ILE A 29 0.97 5.31 -6.07
N ALA A 30 0.63 6.60 -5.94
CA ALA A 30 -0.19 7.33 -6.88
C ALA A 30 0.50 8.67 -7.14
N VAL A 31 0.86 8.93 -8.38
CA VAL A 31 1.57 10.14 -8.78
C VAL A 31 0.88 10.78 -9.97
N ASN A 32 0.88 12.09 -9.99
CA ASN A 32 0.45 12.90 -11.11
C ASN A 32 1.27 14.19 -11.14
N GLY A 33 1.46 14.78 -12.31
CA GLY A 33 2.10 16.08 -12.44
C GLY A 33 3.28 16.11 -13.39
N TYR A 34 3.61 17.33 -13.80
CA TYR A 34 4.67 17.58 -14.75
C TYR A 34 6.05 17.48 -14.10
N THR A 35 6.99 16.85 -14.80
CA THR A 35 8.42 16.94 -14.49
C THR A 35 9.03 18.12 -15.21
N THR A 36 8.96 18.11 -16.55
CA THR A 36 9.34 19.18 -17.45
C THR A 36 8.34 19.10 -18.61
N PRO A 37 7.48 20.11 -18.82
CA PRO A 37 6.50 20.06 -19.90
C PRO A 37 7.17 19.76 -21.25
N PRO A 38 6.60 18.88 -22.08
CA PRO A 38 5.27 18.24 -21.96
C PRO A 38 5.26 16.89 -21.19
N ILE A 39 6.32 16.51 -20.52
CA ILE A 39 6.46 15.23 -19.85
C ILE A 39 5.84 15.28 -18.45
N HIS A 40 4.94 14.35 -18.17
CA HIS A 40 4.29 14.25 -16.85
C HIS A 40 4.08 12.80 -16.40
N TYR A 41 3.91 12.63 -15.08
CA TYR A 41 3.48 11.38 -14.48
C TYR A 41 1.95 11.26 -14.50
N GLN A 42 1.46 10.06 -14.76
CA GLN A 42 0.07 9.69 -14.60
C GLN A 42 -0.04 8.33 -13.90
N THR A 43 -1.04 8.18 -13.05
CA THR A 43 -1.39 6.87 -12.47
C THR A 43 -2.72 6.42 -13.04
N ILE A 44 -2.73 5.21 -13.58
CA ILE A 44 -3.90 4.50 -14.09
C ILE A 44 -4.20 3.36 -13.12
N ILE A 45 -5.36 3.41 -12.47
CA ILE A 45 -5.80 2.40 -11.51
C ILE A 45 -6.77 1.47 -12.19
N ARG A 46 -6.48 0.16 -12.19
CA ARG A 46 -7.36 -0.87 -12.74
C ARG A 46 -7.88 -1.74 -11.61
N ILE A 47 -9.20 -1.94 -11.60
CA ILE A 47 -9.91 -2.70 -10.57
C ILE A 47 -10.77 -3.73 -11.27
N VAL A 48 -10.66 -4.99 -10.86
CA VAL A 48 -11.42 -6.12 -11.44
C VAL A 48 -12.18 -6.83 -10.33
N ASN A 49 -13.47 -7.06 -10.53
CA ASN A 49 -14.28 -7.87 -9.65
C ASN A 49 -14.19 -9.34 -10.07
N MET A 50 -13.50 -10.15 -9.27
CA MET A 50 -13.37 -11.60 -9.48
C MET A 50 -14.46 -12.40 -8.75
N SER A 51 -15.41 -11.73 -8.08
CA SER A 51 -16.52 -12.37 -7.37
C SER A 51 -17.63 -12.78 -8.32
N ALA A 52 -18.49 -13.71 -7.89
CA ALA A 52 -19.68 -14.15 -8.64
C ALA A 52 -20.85 -13.15 -8.58
N SER A 53 -20.73 -12.06 -7.80
CA SER A 53 -21.76 -11.04 -7.62
C SER A 53 -21.21 -9.64 -7.87
N THR A 54 -22.11 -8.67 -8.10
CA THR A 54 -21.77 -7.24 -8.11
C THR A 54 -21.20 -6.83 -6.77
N VAL A 55 -20.11 -6.05 -6.78
CA VAL A 55 -19.42 -5.56 -5.59
C VAL A 55 -19.40 -4.04 -5.58
N GLU A 56 -19.76 -3.46 -4.46
CA GLU A 56 -19.56 -2.04 -4.20
C GLU A 56 -18.12 -1.79 -3.74
N VAL A 57 -17.45 -0.88 -4.42
CA VAL A 57 -16.07 -0.48 -4.10
C VAL A 57 -16.06 1.01 -3.77
N THR A 58 -15.43 1.35 -2.65
CA THR A 58 -15.08 2.72 -2.29
C THR A 58 -13.63 2.95 -2.64
N LEU A 59 -13.35 4.03 -3.37
CA LEU A 59 -12.01 4.48 -3.73
C LEU A 59 -11.74 5.84 -3.08
N GLU A 60 -10.65 5.93 -2.33
CA GLU A 60 -10.17 7.14 -1.67
C GLU A 60 -8.68 7.34 -1.98
N ALA A 61 -8.27 8.58 -2.26
CA ALA A 61 -6.88 8.91 -2.51
C ALA A 61 -6.37 9.97 -1.54
N TYR A 62 -5.10 9.87 -1.18
CA TYR A 62 -4.46 10.69 -0.17
C TYR A 62 -3.09 11.17 -0.61
N GLN A 63 -2.71 12.38 -0.20
CA GLN A 63 -1.35 12.90 -0.29
C GLN A 63 -0.41 12.23 0.72
N ASN A 64 0.87 12.59 0.67
CA ASN A 64 1.88 12.07 1.60
C ASN A 64 1.59 12.42 3.07
N ASP A 65 0.91 13.53 3.33
CA ASP A 65 0.53 14.00 4.66
C ASP A 65 -0.81 13.45 5.15
N GLY A 66 -1.50 12.64 4.33
CA GLY A 66 -2.82 12.10 4.63
C GLY A 66 -3.98 12.99 4.19
N THR A 67 -3.72 14.14 3.56
CA THR A 67 -4.78 14.99 2.99
C THR A 67 -5.47 14.28 1.82
N PRO A 68 -6.83 14.23 1.78
CA PRO A 68 -7.54 13.61 0.69
C PRO A 68 -7.25 14.29 -0.66
N ILE A 69 -7.03 13.50 -1.69
CA ILE A 69 -6.81 13.93 -3.07
C ILE A 69 -8.09 13.71 -3.87
N ARG A 70 -8.41 14.65 -4.74
CA ARG A 70 -9.47 14.48 -5.74
C ARG A 70 -8.96 13.57 -6.87
N ILE A 71 -9.60 12.41 -7.07
CA ILE A 71 -9.43 11.59 -8.28
C ILE A 71 -10.43 12.07 -9.31
N LEU A 72 -9.98 12.42 -10.50
CA LEU A 72 -10.80 13.13 -11.47
C LEU A 72 -11.71 12.23 -12.30
N GLU A 73 -11.30 11.06 -12.68
CA GLU A 73 -12.07 10.28 -13.65
C GLU A 73 -12.04 8.80 -13.37
N LEU A 74 -13.22 8.25 -13.12
CA LEU A 74 -13.51 6.83 -13.20
C LEU A 74 -14.20 6.56 -14.54
N PHE A 75 -13.56 5.88 -15.46
CA PHE A 75 -14.24 5.42 -16.67
C PHE A 75 -14.97 4.10 -16.37
N PRO A 76 -16.29 3.97 -16.63
CA PRO A 76 -17.20 4.91 -17.27
C PRO A 76 -17.96 5.87 -16.33
N ILE A 77 -17.48 6.10 -15.12
CA ILE A 77 -18.17 6.85 -14.06
C ILE A 77 -17.60 8.26 -13.95
N THR A 78 -18.42 9.27 -14.18
CA THR A 78 -18.05 10.69 -14.29
C THR A 78 -18.42 11.48 -13.03
N ARG A 79 -17.87 11.18 -11.85
CA ARG A 79 -18.03 12.05 -10.67
C ARG A 79 -16.71 12.24 -9.93
N PRO A 80 -16.09 13.41 -10.09
CA PRO A 80 -14.87 13.71 -9.37
C PRO A 80 -15.14 13.93 -7.87
N GLY A 81 -14.35 13.27 -7.02
CA GLY A 81 -14.47 13.39 -5.57
C GLY A 81 -13.21 12.86 -4.87
N THR A 82 -13.04 13.23 -3.60
CA THR A 82 -12.01 12.66 -2.73
C THR A 82 -12.35 11.25 -2.28
N LYS A 83 -13.65 10.91 -2.36
CA LYS A 83 -14.21 9.59 -2.09
C LYS A 83 -15.22 9.28 -3.17
N THR A 84 -15.03 8.17 -3.87
CA THR A 84 -15.94 7.73 -4.92
C THR A 84 -16.41 6.32 -4.62
N VAL A 85 -17.74 6.12 -4.67
CA VAL A 85 -18.38 4.81 -4.49
C VAL A 85 -18.98 4.40 -5.81
N PHE A 86 -18.72 3.17 -6.24
CA PHE A 86 -19.21 2.61 -7.49
C PHE A 86 -19.41 1.09 -7.39
N GLN A 87 -20.19 0.56 -8.29
CA GLN A 87 -20.45 -0.88 -8.36
C GLN A 87 -19.71 -1.48 -9.56
N ILE A 88 -19.14 -2.66 -9.37
CA ILE A 88 -18.52 -3.46 -10.43
C ILE A 88 -19.26 -4.78 -10.51
N ASP A 89 -19.85 -5.06 -11.66
CA ASP A 89 -20.55 -6.32 -11.90
C ASP A 89 -19.59 -7.52 -11.83
N SER A 90 -20.15 -8.71 -11.62
CA SER A 90 -19.37 -9.96 -11.62
C SER A 90 -18.54 -10.08 -12.89
N GLY A 91 -17.23 -10.29 -12.74
CA GLY A 91 -16.27 -10.33 -13.84
C GLY A 91 -16.01 -8.98 -14.53
N GLY A 92 -16.63 -7.90 -14.07
CA GLY A 92 -16.46 -6.55 -14.60
C GLY A 92 -15.16 -5.88 -14.13
N SER A 93 -14.83 -4.76 -14.78
CA SER A 93 -13.65 -3.96 -14.45
C SER A 93 -13.92 -2.46 -14.58
N VAL A 94 -13.17 -1.67 -13.81
CA VAL A 94 -13.17 -0.21 -13.84
C VAL A 94 -11.74 0.29 -13.96
N GLU A 95 -11.56 1.36 -14.73
CA GLU A 95 -10.30 2.08 -14.85
C GLU A 95 -10.48 3.50 -14.33
N ALA A 96 -9.57 3.95 -13.44
CA ALA A 96 -9.56 5.28 -12.87
C ALA A 96 -8.22 5.97 -13.18
N PHE A 97 -8.26 7.27 -13.37
CA PHE A 97 -7.08 8.07 -13.71
C PHE A 97 -6.87 9.18 -12.67
N THR A 98 -5.59 9.50 -12.39
CA THR A 98 -5.26 10.71 -11.63
C THR A 98 -5.40 11.95 -12.52
N ALA A 99 -5.89 13.02 -11.91
CA ALA A 99 -6.21 14.26 -12.60
C ALA A 99 -5.00 15.01 -13.15
N GLU A 100 -5.14 15.57 -14.35
CA GLU A 100 -4.07 16.34 -15.00
C GLU A 100 -3.92 17.79 -14.48
N ASP A 101 -4.96 18.37 -13.91
CA ASP A 101 -5.07 19.81 -13.61
C ASP A 101 -4.59 20.23 -12.22
N THR A 102 -3.96 19.32 -11.50
CA THR A 102 -3.38 19.62 -10.18
C THR A 102 -1.85 19.65 -10.23
N PRO A 103 -1.20 20.52 -9.44
CA PRO A 103 0.26 20.47 -9.27
C PRO A 103 0.67 19.06 -8.82
N SER A 104 1.92 18.68 -9.09
CA SER A 104 2.41 17.30 -8.92
C SER A 104 1.89 16.64 -7.64
N LEU A 105 1.05 15.62 -7.81
CA LEU A 105 0.53 14.81 -6.72
C LEU A 105 1.48 13.65 -6.46
N ASN A 106 1.74 13.42 -5.19
CA ASN A 106 2.51 12.28 -4.76
C ASN A 106 1.78 11.66 -3.56
N GLY A 107 1.12 10.53 -3.78
CA GLY A 107 0.18 10.00 -2.81
C GLY A 107 -0.04 8.50 -2.92
N TRP A 108 -1.15 8.05 -2.35
CA TRP A 108 -1.56 6.65 -2.30
C TRP A 108 -3.07 6.52 -2.40
N VAL A 109 -3.55 5.31 -2.68
CA VAL A 109 -4.99 5.04 -2.85
C VAL A 109 -5.41 3.88 -1.97
N ARG A 110 -6.60 4.01 -1.37
CA ARG A 110 -7.33 2.95 -0.66
C ARG A 110 -8.53 2.53 -1.47
N LEU A 111 -8.71 1.22 -1.59
CA LEU A 111 -9.91 0.57 -2.09
C LEU A 111 -10.55 -0.20 -0.93
N THR A 112 -11.78 0.12 -0.57
CA THR A 112 -12.53 -0.56 0.50
C THR A 112 -13.74 -1.26 -0.10
N PHE A 113 -13.95 -2.51 0.24
CA PHE A 113 -15.07 -3.36 -0.24
C PHE A 113 -15.42 -4.42 0.80
N ASP A 114 -16.53 -5.14 0.59
CA ASP A 114 -16.94 -6.24 1.47
C ASP A 114 -15.89 -7.35 1.49
N SER A 115 -15.52 -7.84 2.68
CA SER A 115 -14.47 -8.86 2.85
C SER A 115 -14.81 -10.23 2.26
N SER A 116 -16.08 -10.49 1.94
CA SER A 116 -16.49 -11.70 1.21
C SER A 116 -16.23 -11.62 -0.29
N ALA A 117 -15.97 -10.41 -0.80
CA ALA A 117 -15.66 -10.18 -2.20
C ALA A 117 -14.20 -10.45 -2.54
N THR A 118 -13.93 -10.81 -3.78
CA THR A 118 -12.59 -10.96 -4.33
C THR A 118 -12.35 -9.85 -5.35
N ILE A 119 -11.61 -8.83 -4.96
CA ILE A 119 -11.20 -7.72 -5.83
C ILE A 119 -9.71 -7.82 -6.10
N GLN A 120 -9.34 -7.68 -7.36
CA GLN A 120 -7.95 -7.49 -7.79
C GLN A 120 -7.78 -6.05 -8.28
N ALA A 121 -6.73 -5.39 -7.85
CA ALA A 121 -6.43 -4.04 -8.31
C ALA A 121 -4.94 -3.85 -8.54
N SER A 122 -4.62 -2.93 -9.45
CA SER A 122 -3.24 -2.51 -9.73
C SER A 122 -3.21 -1.04 -10.12
N ALA A 123 -2.06 -0.40 -9.93
CA ALA A 123 -1.77 0.91 -10.48
C ALA A 123 -0.68 0.79 -11.55
N GLU A 124 -0.89 1.39 -12.70
CA GLU A 124 0.17 1.65 -13.67
C GLU A 124 0.63 3.09 -13.49
N VAL A 125 1.87 3.26 -13.06
CA VAL A 125 2.53 4.57 -13.02
C VAL A 125 3.26 4.75 -14.33
N ALA A 126 2.84 5.72 -15.13
CA ALA A 126 3.41 6.01 -16.45
C ALA A 126 4.05 7.39 -16.47
N LEU A 127 5.16 7.50 -17.19
CA LEU A 127 5.75 8.75 -17.62
C LEU A 127 5.36 8.95 -19.08
N ILE A 128 4.57 9.98 -19.35
CA ILE A 128 3.94 10.20 -20.64
C ILE A 128 4.30 11.56 -21.22
N ASN A 129 4.32 11.65 -22.56
CA ASN A 129 4.42 12.89 -23.28
C ASN A 129 3.02 13.32 -23.71
N ALA A 130 2.44 14.31 -23.04
CA ALA A 130 1.17 14.87 -23.42
C ALA A 130 1.32 16.30 -23.93
N PRO A 131 0.61 16.67 -24.99
CA PRO A 131 0.61 18.05 -25.47
C PRO A 131 0.07 18.99 -24.39
N VAL A 132 0.73 20.13 -24.21
CA VAL A 132 0.31 21.18 -23.29
C VAL A 132 -0.96 21.85 -23.85
N GLY A 133 -2.09 21.71 -23.16
CA GLY A 133 -3.35 22.36 -23.55
C GLY A 133 -4.49 21.98 -22.61
N PRO A 134 -5.57 22.75 -22.53
CA PRO A 134 -6.75 22.34 -21.82
C PRO A 134 -7.40 21.17 -22.56
N HIS A 135 -7.13 19.96 -22.10
CA HIS A 135 -7.69 18.76 -22.70
C HIS A 135 -9.15 18.57 -22.28
N PRO A 136 -10.04 18.33 -23.23
CA PRO A 136 -11.37 17.82 -22.90
C PRO A 136 -11.17 16.45 -22.23
N ILE A 137 -11.85 16.28 -21.15
CA ILE A 137 -11.89 15.20 -20.15
C ILE A 137 -11.97 13.76 -20.76
N CYS A 138 -12.17 13.62 -22.05
CA CYS A 138 -12.48 12.35 -22.72
C CYS A 138 -11.42 11.87 -23.75
N MET A 139 -10.32 12.56 -23.92
CA MET A 139 -9.31 12.11 -24.86
C MET A 139 -8.31 11.20 -24.13
N ARG A 140 -8.41 9.88 -24.39
CA ARG A 140 -7.22 9.04 -24.27
C ARG A 140 -6.13 9.71 -25.10
N PRO A 141 -5.07 10.20 -24.49
CA PRO A 141 -4.03 10.79 -25.29
C PRO A 141 -3.48 9.71 -26.21
N SER A 142 -3.28 10.04 -27.46
CA SER A 142 -2.34 9.33 -28.34
C SER A 142 -0.92 9.68 -27.84
N THR A 143 -0.63 9.30 -26.61
CA THR A 143 0.50 9.75 -25.85
C THR A 143 1.59 8.70 -25.94
N GLU A 144 2.75 9.16 -26.25
CA GLU A 144 3.94 8.34 -26.19
C GLU A 144 4.24 8.04 -24.72
N ILE A 145 4.17 6.76 -24.34
CA ILE A 145 4.59 6.30 -23.02
C ILE A 145 6.09 6.06 -23.08
N PHE A 146 6.87 6.88 -22.38
CA PHE A 146 8.31 6.68 -22.29
C PHE A 146 8.66 5.48 -21.43
N THR A 147 7.97 5.32 -20.31
CA THR A 147 8.14 4.20 -19.39
C THR A 147 6.91 4.08 -18.51
N SER A 148 6.58 2.86 -18.17
CA SER A 148 5.54 2.60 -17.15
C SER A 148 5.93 1.42 -16.28
N VAL A 149 5.31 1.37 -15.13
CA VAL A 149 5.43 0.25 -14.18
C VAL A 149 4.08 -0.07 -13.58
N GLN A 150 3.73 -1.34 -13.57
CA GLN A 150 2.53 -1.83 -12.93
C GLN A 150 2.85 -2.30 -11.50
N LEU A 151 2.08 -1.83 -10.54
CA LEU A 151 2.20 -2.14 -9.13
C LEU A 151 0.89 -2.75 -8.64
N PRO A 152 0.92 -3.91 -7.95
CA PRO A 152 -0.29 -4.51 -7.40
C PRO A 152 -0.80 -3.69 -6.20
N ALA A 153 -2.12 -3.70 -5.99
CA ALA A 153 -2.70 -3.31 -4.73
C ALA A 153 -2.52 -4.45 -3.72
N LEU A 154 -2.22 -4.09 -2.48
CA LEU A 154 -1.87 -5.04 -1.44
C LEU A 154 -2.64 -4.75 -0.15
N SER A 155 -3.01 -5.81 0.56
CA SER A 155 -3.51 -5.67 1.94
C SER A 155 -2.37 -5.23 2.86
N ALA A 156 -2.71 -4.38 3.84
CA ALA A 156 -1.72 -3.94 4.81
C ALA A 156 -1.24 -5.11 5.70
N ALA A 157 0.06 -5.14 5.98
CA ALA A 157 0.69 -6.16 6.81
C ALA A 157 1.74 -5.53 7.75
N ARG A 158 2.15 -6.27 8.78
CA ARG A 158 3.15 -5.79 9.75
C ARG A 158 4.59 -6.08 9.34
N LYS A 159 4.80 -7.00 8.42
CA LYS A 159 6.15 -7.41 7.98
C LYS A 159 6.17 -7.47 6.46
N TRP A 160 7.23 -6.94 5.89
CA TRP A 160 7.46 -6.91 4.45
C TRP A 160 8.90 -7.24 4.14
N SER A 161 9.13 -7.78 2.95
CA SER A 161 10.45 -7.92 2.37
C SER A 161 10.44 -7.55 0.90
N ALA A 162 11.55 -6.98 0.43
CA ALA A 162 11.71 -6.59 -0.96
C ALA A 162 13.17 -6.72 -1.38
N PHE A 163 13.39 -6.88 -2.68
CA PHE A 163 14.71 -6.74 -3.27
C PHE A 163 15.18 -5.29 -3.18
N ALA A 164 16.45 -5.06 -2.86
CA ALA A 164 17.02 -3.75 -2.65
C ALA A 164 18.33 -3.56 -3.41
N VAL A 165 18.44 -2.42 -4.10
CA VAL A 165 19.65 -2.03 -4.86
C VAL A 165 19.96 -0.57 -4.59
N ASN A 166 21.26 -0.27 -4.39
CA ASN A 166 21.81 1.09 -4.32
C ASN A 166 23.08 1.15 -5.14
N ARG A 167 22.96 1.26 -6.46
CA ARG A 167 24.07 1.32 -7.43
C ARG A 167 23.97 2.57 -8.29
N THR A 168 25.08 2.98 -8.90
CA THR A 168 25.13 4.16 -9.74
C THR A 168 24.13 4.11 -10.90
N ASN A 169 23.98 2.94 -11.52
CA ASN A 169 23.10 2.75 -12.68
C ASN A 169 21.70 2.22 -12.31
N ARG A 170 21.46 1.88 -11.04
CA ARG A 170 20.16 1.34 -10.59
C ARG A 170 19.94 1.62 -9.10
N LYS A 171 18.83 2.25 -8.78
CA LYS A 171 18.45 2.57 -7.40
C LYS A 171 17.04 2.11 -7.11
N SER A 172 16.84 1.51 -5.93
CA SER A 172 15.51 1.20 -5.41
C SER A 172 14.93 2.42 -4.72
N ALA A 173 13.67 2.73 -5.03
CA ALA A 173 12.84 3.68 -4.33
C ALA A 173 11.60 2.96 -3.77
N TYR A 174 11.19 3.31 -2.56
CA TYR A 174 10.09 2.67 -1.86
C TYR A 174 9.07 3.67 -1.38
N ALA A 175 7.83 3.20 -1.30
CA ALA A 175 6.73 3.90 -0.67
C ALA A 175 6.17 3.04 0.47
N ILE A 176 6.05 3.64 1.65
CA ILE A 176 5.48 3.04 2.85
C ILE A 176 4.27 3.87 3.23
N VAL A 177 3.12 3.22 3.38
CA VAL A 177 1.84 3.85 3.72
C VAL A 177 1.39 3.37 5.09
N ASN A 178 1.02 4.31 5.93
CA ASN A 178 0.27 4.04 7.16
C ASN A 178 -1.24 4.24 6.89
N PRO A 179 -2.02 3.18 6.65
CA PRO A 179 -3.45 3.33 6.38
C PRO A 179 -4.30 3.57 7.63
N SER A 180 -3.73 3.51 8.83
CA SER A 180 -4.43 3.79 10.08
C SER A 180 -4.96 5.21 10.09
N THR A 181 -6.19 5.42 10.55
CA THR A 181 -6.80 6.75 10.68
C THR A 181 -6.45 7.45 12.00
N SER A 182 -5.82 6.74 12.97
CA SER A 182 -5.62 7.26 14.32
C SER A 182 -4.23 7.01 14.92
N GLN A 183 -3.47 6.04 14.39
CA GLN A 183 -2.20 5.62 14.98
C GLN A 183 -1.02 6.00 14.09
N THR A 184 0.03 6.56 14.68
CA THR A 184 1.33 6.73 14.02
C THR A 184 2.02 5.36 13.90
N ALA A 185 2.51 5.03 12.71
CA ALA A 185 3.29 3.83 12.48
C ALA A 185 4.77 4.10 12.74
N THR A 186 5.37 3.35 13.65
CA THR A 186 6.83 3.26 13.79
C THR A 186 7.31 2.08 12.94
N ILE A 187 8.17 2.38 12.00
CA ILE A 187 8.66 1.44 10.98
C ILE A 187 10.14 1.19 11.24
N PHE A 188 10.51 -0.09 11.35
CA PHE A 188 11.91 -0.52 11.42
C PHE A 188 12.32 -1.12 10.09
N LEU A 189 13.48 -0.69 9.60
CA LEU A 189 14.06 -1.14 8.33
C LEU A 189 15.38 -1.88 8.64
N SER A 190 15.59 -3.03 8.01
CA SER A 190 16.83 -3.80 8.10
C SER A 190 17.28 -4.20 6.70
N LEU A 191 18.53 -3.88 6.40
CA LEU A 191 19.15 -4.20 5.12
C LEU A 191 20.04 -5.44 5.29
N LEU A 192 19.83 -6.43 4.42
CA LEU A 192 20.59 -7.67 4.41
C LEU A 192 21.26 -7.86 3.05
N ASP A 193 22.52 -8.29 3.02
CA ASP A 193 23.22 -8.64 1.80
C ASP A 193 22.66 -9.89 1.10
N SER A 194 23.24 -10.31 0.00
CA SER A 194 22.83 -11.50 -0.74
C SER A 194 23.05 -12.81 0.02
N GLY A 195 23.89 -12.81 1.04
CA GLY A 195 24.12 -13.91 1.97
C GLY A 195 23.16 -13.95 3.15
N GLY A 196 22.30 -12.90 3.28
CA GLY A 196 21.40 -12.73 4.42
C GLY A 196 22.04 -12.11 5.65
N HIS A 197 23.27 -11.60 5.57
CA HIS A 197 23.93 -10.93 6.68
C HIS A 197 23.45 -9.49 6.81
N PHE A 198 23.36 -9.04 8.04
CA PHE A 198 22.95 -7.67 8.37
C PHE A 198 23.98 -6.65 7.86
N VAL A 199 23.49 -5.57 7.25
CA VAL A 199 24.31 -4.49 6.68
C VAL A 199 24.03 -3.14 7.34
N ALA A 200 22.76 -2.75 7.42
CA ALA A 200 22.34 -1.47 7.97
C ALA A 200 20.91 -1.54 8.50
N SER A 201 20.56 -0.64 9.41
CA SER A 201 19.19 -0.49 9.89
C SER A 201 18.84 0.97 10.13
N GLY A 202 17.54 1.23 10.20
CA GLY A 202 17.00 2.53 10.50
C GLY A 202 15.55 2.44 10.97
N SER A 203 15.02 3.58 11.38
CA SER A 203 13.61 3.68 11.73
C SER A 203 13.02 4.99 11.24
N VAL A 204 11.73 4.96 10.88
CA VAL A 204 10.96 6.14 10.51
C VAL A 204 9.58 6.09 11.15
N GLN A 205 8.97 7.26 11.32
CA GLN A 205 7.60 7.39 11.78
C GLN A 205 6.73 7.96 10.66
N ILE A 206 5.54 7.38 10.50
CA ILE A 206 4.57 7.83 9.51
C ILE A 206 3.26 8.14 10.24
N PRO A 207 2.76 9.38 10.18
CA PRO A 207 1.51 9.78 10.83
C PRO A 207 0.32 8.99 10.27
N PRO A 208 -0.85 9.06 10.94
CA PRO A 208 -2.08 8.46 10.43
C PRO A 208 -2.37 8.91 8.99
N GLN A 209 -2.77 7.97 8.14
CA GLN A 209 -3.04 8.16 6.72
C GLN A 209 -1.86 8.73 5.91
N GLY A 210 -0.69 8.87 6.52
CA GLY A 210 0.51 9.39 5.90
C GLY A 210 1.22 8.35 5.03
N ARG A 211 2.10 8.85 4.16
CA ARG A 211 2.98 8.09 3.29
C ARG A 211 4.39 8.67 3.28
N LEU A 212 5.38 7.82 3.23
CA LEU A 212 6.77 8.20 3.03
C LEU A 212 7.31 7.50 1.78
N SER A 213 7.84 8.29 0.84
CA SER A 213 8.44 7.78 -0.40
C SER A 213 9.87 8.30 -0.51
N ARG A 214 10.86 7.39 -0.60
CA ARG A 214 12.28 7.71 -0.63
C ARG A 214 13.09 6.65 -1.38
N PHE A 215 14.27 7.02 -1.81
CA PHE A 215 15.29 6.07 -2.21
C PHE A 215 15.83 5.28 -1.02
N LEU A 216 16.41 4.10 -1.29
CA LEU A 216 16.99 3.24 -0.25
C LEU A 216 18.01 4.00 0.62
N HIS A 217 18.94 4.75 0.00
CA HIS A 217 19.97 5.50 0.71
C HIS A 217 19.43 6.69 1.53
N GLU A 218 18.23 7.17 1.24
CA GLU A 218 17.55 8.20 2.04
C GLU A 218 16.83 7.61 3.26
N PHE A 219 16.39 6.34 3.18
CA PHE A 219 15.89 5.58 4.32
C PHE A 219 17.01 5.09 5.22
N LEU A 220 18.10 4.66 4.61
CA LEU A 220 19.26 4.05 5.27
C LEU A 220 20.53 4.72 4.74
N PRO A 221 20.95 5.86 5.33
CA PRO A 221 22.14 6.59 4.88
C PRO A 221 23.43 5.76 4.91
N ASP A 222 23.50 4.78 5.83
CA ASP A 222 24.63 3.86 5.97
C ASP A 222 24.60 2.69 4.94
N ALA A 223 23.61 2.66 4.05
CA ALA A 223 23.56 1.65 2.99
C ALA A 223 24.73 1.84 2.01
N PRO A 224 25.54 0.79 1.71
CA PRO A 224 26.66 0.91 0.79
C PRO A 224 26.23 1.40 -0.61
N SER A 225 27.08 2.19 -1.27
CA SER A 225 26.80 2.76 -2.60
C SER A 225 26.78 1.73 -3.75
N ASP A 226 27.29 0.52 -3.52
CA ASP A 226 27.23 -0.61 -4.48
C ASP A 226 26.49 -1.80 -3.85
N PHE A 227 25.39 -1.51 -3.21
CA PHE A 227 24.59 -2.52 -2.50
C PHE A 227 23.63 -3.27 -3.43
N MET A 228 23.49 -4.57 -3.18
CA MET A 228 22.44 -5.43 -3.70
C MET A 228 22.10 -6.50 -2.67
N GLY A 229 20.82 -6.63 -2.33
CA GLY A 229 20.36 -7.58 -1.32
C GLY A 229 18.86 -7.47 -1.07
N SER A 230 18.46 -7.52 0.19
CA SER A 230 17.05 -7.43 0.59
C SER A 230 16.82 -6.36 1.67
N LEU A 231 15.69 -5.67 1.56
CA LEU A 231 15.16 -4.80 2.58
C LEU A 231 14.04 -5.53 3.32
N ARG A 232 14.15 -5.61 4.64
CA ARG A 232 13.08 -6.08 5.53
C ARG A 232 12.49 -4.90 6.27
N ILE A 233 11.17 -4.93 6.42
CA ILE A 233 10.40 -3.89 7.09
C ILE A 233 9.50 -4.53 8.12
N THR A 234 9.47 -3.96 9.33
CA THR A 234 8.56 -4.37 10.40
C THR A 234 7.86 -3.16 10.99
N SER A 235 6.62 -3.33 11.42
CA SER A 235 5.84 -2.29 12.09
C SER A 235 4.92 -2.90 13.15
N ALA A 236 4.64 -2.16 14.23
CA ALA A 236 3.69 -2.57 15.27
C ALA A 236 2.24 -2.60 14.77
N ILE A 237 1.90 -1.79 13.76
CA ILE A 237 0.59 -1.75 13.11
C ILE A 237 0.70 -2.13 11.63
N PRO A 238 -0.39 -2.62 11.00
CA PRO A 238 -0.36 -2.93 9.58
C PRO A 238 -0.05 -1.71 8.72
N ILE A 239 0.87 -1.87 7.77
CA ILE A 239 1.29 -0.87 6.78
C ILE A 239 1.22 -1.47 5.39
N ALA A 240 1.11 -0.62 4.36
CA ALA A 240 1.29 -1.07 2.99
C ALA A 240 2.65 -0.62 2.46
N PHE A 241 3.23 -1.42 1.57
CA PHE A 241 4.58 -1.23 1.08
C PHE A 241 4.65 -1.54 -0.40
N GLY A 242 5.36 -0.71 -1.16
CA GLY A 242 5.63 -0.93 -2.58
C GLY A 242 6.92 -0.28 -3.00
N GLY A 243 7.41 -0.62 -4.18
CA GLY A 243 8.66 -0.05 -4.65
C GLY A 243 8.89 -0.19 -6.13
N VAL A 244 9.82 0.62 -6.62
CA VAL A 244 10.29 0.63 -7.98
C VAL A 244 11.81 0.71 -8.02
N ASN A 245 12.42 0.08 -9.02
CA ASN A 245 13.80 0.36 -9.37
C ASN A 245 13.82 1.40 -10.48
N ILE A 246 14.70 2.36 -10.34
CA ILE A 246 14.97 3.38 -11.35
C ILE A 246 16.32 3.07 -11.98
N LEU A 247 16.34 2.94 -13.29
CA LEU A 247 17.54 2.69 -14.10
C LEU A 247 18.10 4.03 -14.60
N TYR A 248 19.37 4.25 -14.40
CA TYR A 248 20.08 5.46 -14.83
C TYR A 248 21.07 5.13 -15.95
N PRO A 249 21.26 6.03 -16.92
CA PRO A 249 20.65 7.37 -17.05
C PRO A 249 19.27 7.38 -17.73
N GLU A 250 18.72 6.24 -18.17
CA GLU A 250 17.51 6.16 -19.01
C GLU A 250 16.23 6.63 -18.30
N GLY A 251 16.24 6.71 -16.96
CA GLY A 251 15.06 7.07 -16.16
C GLY A 251 13.91 6.06 -16.24
N LYS A 252 14.19 4.83 -16.69
CA LYS A 252 13.20 3.75 -16.80
C LYS A 252 12.85 3.18 -15.44
N PHE A 253 11.60 2.75 -15.30
CA PHE A 253 11.08 2.11 -14.09
C PHE A 253 10.93 0.60 -14.28
N THR A 254 11.20 -0.15 -13.21
CA THR A 254 10.80 -1.56 -13.09
C THR A 254 10.22 -1.78 -11.71
N GLY A 255 9.12 -2.54 -11.63
CA GLY A 255 8.49 -2.89 -10.36
C GLY A 255 9.41 -3.72 -9.46
N ILE A 256 9.30 -3.51 -8.18
CA ILE A 256 9.91 -4.37 -7.17
C ILE A 256 8.83 -5.31 -6.64
N ASN A 257 9.09 -6.63 -6.74
CA ASN A 257 8.25 -7.59 -6.05
C ASN A 257 8.43 -7.42 -4.54
N VAL A 258 7.34 -7.14 -3.86
CA VAL A 258 7.26 -7.07 -2.40
C VAL A 258 6.49 -8.25 -1.87
N ALA A 259 6.96 -8.85 -0.80
CA ALA A 259 6.29 -9.94 -0.13
C ALA A 259 5.94 -9.53 1.30
N SER A 260 4.65 -9.66 1.65
CA SER A 260 4.25 -9.64 3.05
C SER A 260 4.49 -11.03 3.64
N SER A 261 5.09 -11.10 4.82
CA SER A 261 4.93 -12.32 5.59
C SER A 261 3.50 -12.34 6.11
N ALA A 262 2.72 -13.34 5.71
CA ALA A 262 1.42 -13.60 6.32
C ALA A 262 1.59 -13.55 7.84
N ALA A 263 0.58 -13.01 8.54
CA ALA A 263 0.58 -13.00 10.00
C ALA A 263 0.87 -14.44 10.47
N VAL A 264 2.11 -14.69 10.88
CA VAL A 264 2.41 -15.90 11.62
C VAL A 264 1.51 -15.80 12.84
N VAL A 265 0.53 -16.70 12.94
CA VAL A 265 -0.26 -16.83 14.17
C VAL A 265 0.76 -17.11 15.25
N CYS A 266 1.11 -16.07 16.02
CA CYS A 266 2.08 -16.22 17.07
C CYS A 266 1.47 -17.09 18.16
N ILE A 267 2.04 -18.27 18.31
CA ILE A 267 1.76 -19.08 19.49
C ILE A 267 2.14 -18.26 20.73
N GLN A 268 1.26 -18.24 21.70
CA GLN A 268 1.41 -17.53 22.99
C GLN A 268 2.41 -18.30 23.87
N VAL A 269 3.67 -18.32 23.46
CA VAL A 269 4.78 -18.97 24.18
C VAL A 269 5.90 -17.95 24.31
N VAL A 270 6.39 -17.78 25.54
CA VAL A 270 7.53 -16.89 25.80
C VAL A 270 8.76 -17.30 24.99
N ALA A 271 9.44 -16.35 24.40
CA ALA A 271 10.57 -16.57 23.52
C ALA A 271 11.82 -15.81 24.06
N PRO A 272 12.71 -16.49 24.78
CA PRO A 272 14.00 -15.91 25.13
C PRO A 272 14.85 -15.74 23.86
N ALA A 273 15.46 -14.57 23.69
CA ALA A 273 16.38 -14.31 22.60
C ALA A 273 17.53 -13.39 23.03
N ARG A 274 18.66 -13.53 22.35
CA ARG A 274 19.89 -12.79 22.62
C ARG A 274 20.26 -11.91 21.42
N ASN A 275 20.55 -10.64 21.68
CA ASN A 275 21.11 -9.76 20.68
C ASN A 275 22.59 -10.13 20.41
N PRO A 276 22.96 -10.55 19.20
CA PRO A 276 24.34 -10.98 18.90
C PRO A 276 25.35 -9.84 18.95
N LEU A 277 24.92 -8.59 18.81
CA LEU A 277 25.81 -7.42 18.82
C LEU A 277 26.10 -6.92 20.24
N THR A 278 25.09 -6.90 21.10
CA THR A 278 25.21 -6.36 22.48
C THR A 278 25.34 -7.46 23.53
N ASN A 279 25.15 -8.72 23.15
CA ASN A 279 25.04 -9.88 24.03
C ASN A 279 23.89 -9.79 25.06
N GLU A 280 22.99 -8.82 24.89
CA GLU A 280 21.82 -8.64 25.73
C GLU A 280 20.84 -9.80 25.51
N CYS A 281 20.34 -10.39 26.60
CA CYS A 281 19.30 -11.42 26.55
C CYS A 281 18.00 -10.89 27.13
N ARG A 282 16.89 -11.10 26.41
CA ARG A 282 15.54 -10.75 26.87
C ARG A 282 14.55 -11.88 26.61
N VAL A 283 13.50 -11.91 27.43
CA VAL A 283 12.35 -12.81 27.25
C VAL A 283 11.24 -11.99 26.62
N PHE A 284 10.78 -12.42 25.46
CA PHE A 284 9.68 -11.79 24.72
C PHE A 284 8.37 -12.52 24.97
N PRO A 285 7.21 -11.84 24.98
CA PRO A 285 5.91 -12.45 25.23
C PRO A 285 5.54 -13.54 24.22
N THR A 286 5.97 -13.35 22.96
CA THR A 286 5.80 -14.34 21.88
C THR A 286 7.03 -14.40 20.96
N PRO A 287 7.21 -15.47 20.19
CA PRO A 287 8.29 -15.54 19.18
C PRO A 287 8.24 -14.40 18.14
N CYS A 288 7.06 -13.82 17.90
CA CYS A 288 6.89 -12.72 16.96
C CYS A 288 7.32 -11.36 17.53
N ASP A 289 7.45 -11.25 18.83
CA ASP A 289 7.94 -10.04 19.49
C ASP A 289 9.47 -9.98 19.53
N VAL A 290 10.14 -11.08 19.16
CA VAL A 290 11.60 -11.14 19.05
C VAL A 290 12.04 -10.25 17.88
N PRO A 291 12.89 -9.23 18.11
CA PRO A 291 13.38 -8.37 17.03
C PRO A 291 14.18 -9.17 16.00
N ASP A 292 14.08 -8.76 14.73
CA ASP A 292 14.89 -9.36 13.67
C ASP A 292 16.39 -9.21 13.99
N GLY A 293 17.13 -10.29 13.77
CA GLY A 293 18.57 -10.37 14.08
C GLY A 293 18.89 -10.85 15.49
N TRP A 294 17.91 -10.98 16.38
CA TRP A 294 18.12 -11.65 17.66
C TRP A 294 18.10 -13.15 17.50
N ILE A 295 18.94 -13.85 18.24
CA ILE A 295 19.08 -15.32 18.17
C ILE A 295 18.22 -15.95 19.27
N PRO A 296 17.23 -16.80 18.93
CA PRO A 296 16.47 -17.55 19.93
C PRO A 296 17.41 -18.37 20.83
N THR A 297 17.15 -18.37 22.11
CA THR A 297 17.91 -19.16 23.11
C THR A 297 16.96 -19.96 23.99
N ALA A 298 17.47 -20.98 24.67
CA ALA A 298 16.65 -21.80 25.57
C ALA A 298 16.24 -21.01 26.85
N SER A 299 17.09 -20.08 27.31
CA SER A 299 16.84 -19.23 28.47
C SER A 299 17.72 -17.99 28.44
N CYS A 300 17.38 -16.98 29.25
CA CYS A 300 18.20 -15.78 29.53
C CYS A 300 18.89 -15.85 30.91
N LEU A 301 19.05 -17.03 31.44
CA LEU A 301 19.77 -17.26 32.71
C LEU A 301 21.27 -17.38 32.50
#